data_e73877aefcef4e134770bc50d32c65b7
#
_entry.id   e73877aefcef4e134770bc50d32c65b7
#
_cell.length_a   1.000
_cell.length_b   1.000
_cell.length_c   1.000
_cell.angle_alpha   90.00
_cell.angle_beta   90.00
_cell.angle_gamma   90.00
#
_symmetry.space_group_name_H-M   'P 1'
#
loop_
_entity.id
_entity.type
_entity.pdbx_description
1 polymer ?
#
loop_
_entity_poly.entity_id
_entity_poly.type
_entity_poly.pdbx_seq_one_letter_code
_entity_poly.pdbx_strand_id
1 'polypeptide(L)'
;MAKLTDLVLLRNDPVVAGEFLQAAIKGDVDAQYGIGLIYAEGRGLEQDEAKAYYWLTRAIEQGDEDADLLRCNVAINMTDEQFARARLLLKQRDIIPESATRNPRRRHSPGQDRGEPQ
;
A
#
# COMPACT_ATOMS: atom_id res chain seq x y z
N MET A 1 7.67 -16.00 -12.80
CA MET A 1 6.25 -16.26 -13.09
C MET A 1 5.42 -15.06 -12.71
N ALA A 2 4.51 -14.64 -13.56
CA ALA A 2 3.66 -13.50 -13.27
C ALA A 2 2.66 -13.86 -12.17
N LYS A 3 2.37 -12.90 -11.31
CA LYS A 3 1.31 -13.07 -10.33
C LYS A 3 -0.03 -13.08 -11.05
N LEU A 4 -0.99 -13.81 -10.49
CA LEU A 4 -2.34 -13.79 -11.02
C LEU A 4 -2.89 -12.38 -11.11
N THR A 5 -2.53 -11.54 -10.15
CA THR A 5 -2.86 -10.13 -10.11
C THR A 5 -2.52 -9.43 -11.42
N ASP A 6 -1.35 -9.75 -12.00
CA ASP A 6 -0.90 -9.07 -13.21
C ASP A 6 -1.84 -9.30 -14.37
N LEU A 7 -2.41 -10.49 -14.46
CA LEU A 7 -3.35 -10.80 -15.53
C LEU A 7 -4.64 -9.99 -15.40
N VAL A 8 -5.11 -9.83 -14.18
CA VAL A 8 -6.33 -9.08 -13.92
C VAL A 8 -6.12 -7.59 -14.20
N LEU A 9 -4.94 -7.09 -13.88
CA LEU A 9 -4.63 -5.66 -14.04
C LEU A 9 -4.58 -5.21 -15.48
N LEU A 10 -4.49 -6.13 -16.42
CA LEU A 10 -4.54 -5.77 -17.84
C LEU A 10 -5.91 -5.22 -18.25
N ARG A 11 -6.92 -5.45 -17.43
CA ARG A 11 -8.28 -5.07 -17.80
C ARG A 11 -8.60 -3.60 -17.61
N ASN A 12 -7.86 -2.91 -16.77
CA ASN A 12 -8.13 -1.49 -16.54
C ASN A 12 -9.57 -1.26 -16.07
N ASP A 13 -10.00 -2.01 -15.06
CA ASP A 13 -11.38 -2.08 -14.61
C ASP A 13 -11.52 -1.43 -13.23
N PRO A 14 -12.32 -0.35 -13.09
CA PRO A 14 -12.48 0.31 -11.79
C PRO A 14 -13.07 -0.59 -10.69
N VAL A 15 -13.95 -1.52 -11.06
CA VAL A 15 -14.52 -2.43 -10.08
C VAL A 15 -13.43 -3.35 -9.51
N VAL A 16 -12.61 -3.89 -10.40
CA VAL A 16 -11.50 -4.74 -10.00
C VAL A 16 -10.50 -3.95 -9.16
N ALA A 17 -10.20 -2.71 -9.59
CA ALA A 17 -9.30 -1.85 -8.82
C ALA A 17 -9.82 -1.60 -7.41
N GLY A 18 -11.13 -1.38 -7.28
CA GLY A 18 -11.74 -1.20 -5.98
C GLY A 18 -11.63 -2.43 -5.10
N GLU A 19 -11.77 -3.60 -5.70
CA GLU A 19 -11.65 -4.85 -4.95
C GLU A 19 -10.21 -5.05 -4.46
N PHE A 20 -9.21 -4.72 -5.30
CA PHE A 20 -7.83 -4.76 -4.87
C PHE A 20 -7.57 -3.80 -3.71
N LEU A 21 -8.16 -2.61 -3.79
CA LEU A 21 -7.96 -1.62 -2.74
C LEU A 21 -8.53 -2.12 -1.42
N GLN A 22 -9.73 -2.70 -1.44
CA GLN A 22 -10.33 -3.22 -0.22
C GLN A 22 -9.49 -4.35 0.38
N ALA A 23 -9.01 -5.26 -0.46
CA ALA A 23 -8.17 -6.34 0.02
C ALA A 23 -6.84 -5.83 0.56
N ALA A 24 -6.27 -4.81 -0.09
CA ALA A 24 -5.01 -4.21 0.35
C ALA A 24 -5.18 -3.56 1.72
N ILE A 25 -6.29 -2.86 1.94
CA ILE A 25 -6.59 -2.23 3.21
C ILE A 25 -6.67 -3.28 4.32
N LYS A 26 -7.19 -4.46 3.99
CA LYS A 26 -7.30 -5.56 4.96
C LYS A 26 -5.97 -6.25 5.23
N GLY A 27 -4.93 -5.92 4.48
CA GLY A 27 -3.61 -6.44 4.75
C GLY A 27 -3.12 -7.51 3.78
N ASP A 28 -3.87 -7.79 2.72
CA ASP A 28 -3.45 -8.79 1.73
C ASP A 28 -2.25 -8.27 0.96
N VAL A 29 -1.12 -8.99 1.07
CA VAL A 29 0.13 -8.51 0.49
C VAL A 29 0.08 -8.50 -1.04
N ASP A 30 -0.55 -9.49 -1.65
CA ASP A 30 -0.67 -9.52 -3.10
C ASP A 30 -1.55 -8.39 -3.60
N ALA A 31 -2.59 -8.07 -2.83
CA ALA A 31 -3.45 -6.94 -3.18
C ALA A 31 -2.72 -5.62 -3.02
N GLN A 32 -1.82 -5.51 -2.04
CA GLN A 32 -1.01 -4.30 -1.88
C GLN A 32 -0.08 -4.11 -3.06
N TYR A 33 0.54 -5.18 -3.53
CA TYR A 33 1.32 -5.12 -4.75
C TYR A 33 0.44 -4.68 -5.92
N GLY A 34 -0.72 -5.32 -6.07
CA GLY A 34 -1.64 -5.05 -7.18
C GLY A 34 -2.13 -3.62 -7.19
N ILE A 35 -2.55 -3.11 -6.03
CA ILE A 35 -3.05 -1.72 -5.98
C ILE A 35 -1.90 -0.73 -6.22
N GLY A 36 -0.67 -1.09 -5.81
CA GLY A 36 0.49 -0.27 -6.13
C GLY A 36 0.68 -0.16 -7.64
N LEU A 37 0.57 -1.27 -8.34
CA LEU A 37 0.68 -1.27 -9.79
C LEU A 37 -0.47 -0.47 -10.44
N ILE A 38 -1.67 -0.63 -9.93
CA ILE A 38 -2.84 0.10 -10.42
C ILE A 38 -2.61 1.61 -10.32
N TYR A 39 -2.14 2.09 -9.19
CA TYR A 39 -1.88 3.51 -9.03
C TYR A 39 -0.70 3.97 -9.88
N ALA A 40 0.31 3.12 -10.04
CA ALA A 40 1.47 3.48 -10.84
C ALA A 40 1.11 3.68 -12.30
N GLU A 41 0.15 2.91 -12.80
CA GLU A 41 -0.20 2.92 -14.21
C GLU A 41 -1.55 3.54 -14.52
N GLY A 42 -2.33 3.84 -13.50
CA GLY A 42 -3.66 4.41 -13.72
C GLY A 42 -4.66 3.43 -14.29
N ARG A 43 -4.64 2.19 -13.85
CA ARG A 43 -5.51 1.14 -14.38
C ARG A 43 -6.75 1.00 -13.53
N GLY A 44 -7.79 1.73 -13.87
CA GLY A 44 -9.06 1.69 -13.16
C GLY A 44 -9.18 2.72 -12.06
N LEU A 45 -8.06 3.31 -11.64
CA LEU A 45 -8.03 4.44 -10.72
C LEU A 45 -7.08 5.46 -11.31
N GLU A 46 -7.24 6.70 -10.90
CA GLU A 46 -6.36 7.76 -11.37
C GLU A 46 -4.93 7.49 -10.96
N GLN A 47 -4.01 7.69 -11.89
CA GLN A 47 -2.59 7.46 -11.63
C GLN A 47 -2.11 8.34 -10.48
N ASP A 48 -1.36 7.74 -9.55
CA ASP A 48 -0.85 8.46 -8.39
C ASP A 48 0.39 7.75 -7.88
N GLU A 49 1.55 8.28 -8.23
CA GLU A 49 2.82 7.66 -7.86
C GLU A 49 3.04 7.65 -6.34
N ALA A 50 2.56 8.66 -5.64
CA ALA A 50 2.73 8.68 -4.18
C ALA A 50 1.96 7.54 -3.52
N LYS A 51 0.74 7.29 -3.98
CA LYS A 51 -0.04 6.16 -3.44
C LYS A 51 0.56 4.83 -3.87
N ALA A 52 1.08 4.76 -5.10
CA ALA A 52 1.76 3.55 -5.55
C ALA A 52 2.95 3.24 -4.63
N TYR A 53 3.77 4.23 -4.36
CA TYR A 53 4.91 4.08 -3.48
C TYR A 53 4.48 3.63 -2.08
N TYR A 54 3.43 4.23 -1.57
CA TYR A 54 2.90 3.89 -0.25
C TYR A 54 2.49 2.41 -0.19
N TRP A 55 1.68 1.96 -1.15
CA TRP A 55 1.19 0.58 -1.11
C TRP A 55 2.30 -0.43 -1.35
N LEU A 56 3.23 -0.10 -2.24
CA LEU A 56 4.37 -0.99 -2.49
C LEU A 56 5.27 -1.08 -1.27
N THR A 57 5.44 0.01 -0.54
CA THR A 57 6.19 -0.02 0.71
C THR A 57 5.54 -0.97 1.71
N ARG A 58 4.21 -0.94 1.80
CA ARG A 58 3.50 -1.82 2.71
C ARG A 58 3.67 -3.29 2.32
N ALA A 59 3.64 -3.57 1.02
CA ALA A 59 3.88 -4.94 0.56
C ALA A 59 5.30 -5.39 0.90
N ILE A 60 6.27 -4.50 0.72
CA ILE A 60 7.66 -4.82 1.04
C ILE A 60 7.82 -5.13 2.52
N GLU A 61 7.14 -4.38 3.37
CA GLU A 61 7.19 -4.63 4.81
C GLU A 61 6.67 -6.01 5.18
N GLN A 62 5.84 -6.59 4.33
CA GLN A 62 5.35 -7.94 4.52
C GLN A 62 6.18 -8.99 3.79
N GLY A 63 7.28 -8.58 3.17
CA GLY A 63 8.21 -9.51 2.55
C GLY A 63 8.07 -9.70 1.05
N ASP A 64 7.30 -8.86 0.37
CA ASP A 64 7.10 -9.00 -1.07
C ASP A 64 8.30 -8.42 -1.83
N GLU A 65 9.13 -9.29 -2.36
CA GLU A 65 10.34 -8.87 -3.07
C GLU A 65 10.05 -8.23 -4.43
N ASP A 66 8.95 -8.67 -5.06
CA ASP A 66 8.56 -8.08 -6.35
C ASP A 66 8.16 -6.62 -6.18
N ALA A 67 7.57 -6.29 -5.05
CA ALA A 67 7.16 -4.93 -4.78
C ALA A 67 8.37 -3.99 -4.66
N ASP A 68 9.49 -4.50 -4.18
CA ASP A 68 10.69 -3.68 -4.06
C ASP A 68 11.16 -3.20 -5.42
N LEU A 69 11.21 -4.10 -6.39
CA LEU A 69 11.63 -3.75 -7.74
C LEU A 69 10.66 -2.75 -8.37
N LEU A 70 9.38 -3.00 -8.22
CA LEU A 70 8.37 -2.10 -8.77
C LEU A 70 8.45 -0.73 -8.11
N ARG A 71 8.68 -0.68 -6.79
CA ARG A 71 8.80 0.59 -6.09
C ARG A 71 9.98 1.39 -6.61
N CYS A 72 11.09 0.73 -6.91
CA CYS A 72 12.24 1.42 -7.51
C CYS A 72 11.87 2.05 -8.85
N ASN A 73 11.11 1.32 -9.66
CA ASN A 73 10.68 1.85 -10.96
C ASN A 73 9.76 3.06 -10.79
N VAL A 74 8.87 3.01 -9.82
CA VAL A 74 7.99 4.14 -9.52
C VAL A 74 8.81 5.34 -9.04
N ALA A 75 9.77 5.09 -8.16
CA ALA A 75 10.57 6.14 -7.56
C ALA A 75 11.37 6.92 -8.59
N ILE A 76 11.83 6.25 -9.63
CA ILE A 76 12.61 6.91 -10.68
C ILE A 76 11.84 8.07 -11.30
N ASN A 77 10.53 7.95 -11.37
CA ASN A 77 9.68 8.94 -12.02
C ASN A 77 9.02 9.90 -11.04
N MET A 78 9.30 9.78 -9.75
CA MET A 78 8.64 10.61 -8.75
C MET A 78 9.35 11.95 -8.58
N THR A 79 8.53 12.99 -8.39
CA THR A 79 9.04 14.32 -8.03
C THR A 79 9.26 14.40 -6.52
N ASP A 80 9.97 15.45 -6.09
CA ASP A 80 10.18 15.68 -4.65
C ASP A 80 8.85 15.84 -3.93
N GLU A 81 7.88 16.49 -4.57
CA GLU A 81 6.54 16.65 -3.98
C GLU A 81 5.85 15.31 -3.80
N GLN A 82 5.97 14.44 -4.78
CA GLN A 82 5.37 13.12 -4.69
C GLN A 82 6.02 12.29 -3.59
N PHE A 83 7.33 12.39 -3.43
CA PHE A 83 8.01 11.74 -2.32
C PHE A 83 7.53 12.26 -0.98
N ALA A 84 7.34 13.58 -0.89
CA ALA A 84 6.85 14.17 0.35
C ALA A 84 5.45 13.66 0.68
N ARG A 85 4.58 13.55 -0.32
CA ARG A 85 3.25 12.99 -0.12
C ARG A 85 3.30 11.54 0.31
N ALA A 86 4.17 10.76 -0.31
CA ALA A 86 4.30 9.34 0.05
C ALA A 86 4.76 9.19 1.50
N ARG A 87 5.74 10.00 1.92
CA ARG A 87 6.19 9.97 3.30
C ARG A 87 5.07 10.36 4.25
N LEU A 88 4.26 11.33 3.87
CA LEU A 88 3.14 11.76 4.69
C LEU A 88 2.11 10.64 4.83
N LEU A 89 1.81 9.94 3.73
CA LEU A 89 0.89 8.81 3.79
C LEU A 89 1.40 7.72 4.73
N LEU A 90 2.68 7.42 4.66
CA LEU A 90 3.27 6.42 5.55
C LEU A 90 3.23 6.87 7.01
N LYS A 91 3.45 8.15 7.22
CA LYS A 91 3.41 8.71 8.57
C LYS A 91 1.99 8.69 9.13
N GLN A 92 1.00 8.99 8.30
CA GLN A 92 -0.39 8.95 8.72
C GLN A 92 -0.82 7.54 9.10
N ARG A 93 -0.31 6.55 8.38
CA ARG A 93 -0.57 5.17 8.73
C ARG A 93 -0.09 4.87 10.16
N ASP A 94 1.08 5.39 10.52
CA ASP A 94 1.63 5.14 11.84
C ASP A 94 0.86 5.88 12.94
N ILE A 95 0.32 7.05 12.62
CA ILE A 95 -0.44 7.86 13.58
C ILE A 95 -1.84 7.32 13.76
N ILE A 96 -2.48 6.92 12.65
CA ILE A 96 -3.85 6.42 12.67
C ILE A 96 -3.82 5.03 12.04
N PRO A 97 -3.42 4.02 12.81
CA PRO A 97 -3.29 2.68 12.26
C PRO A 97 -4.64 2.14 11.83
N GLU A 98 -4.61 1.33 10.81
CA GLU A 98 -5.81 0.72 10.28
C GLU A 98 -6.56 -0.07 11.33
N SER A 99 -5.83 -0.69 12.23
CA SER A 99 -6.44 -1.45 13.30
C SER A 99 -7.27 -0.56 14.21
N ALA A 100 -6.94 0.72 14.31
CA ALA A 100 -7.70 1.65 15.15
C ALA A 100 -9.06 1.95 14.55
N THR A 101 -9.20 1.82 13.22
CA THR A 101 -10.45 2.13 12.56
C THR A 101 -11.37 0.94 12.43
N ARG A 102 -10.85 -0.28 12.61
CA ARG A 102 -11.70 -1.46 12.47
C ARG A 102 -11.40 -2.53 13.48
N ASN A 103 -10.23 -2.48 14.11
CA ASN A 103 -9.86 -3.43 15.14
C ASN A 103 -8.97 -2.73 16.13
N PRO A 104 -9.54 -2.15 17.15
CA PRO A 104 -8.79 -1.28 18.06
C PRO A 104 -7.78 -1.99 18.93
N ARG A 105 -7.62 -3.26 18.81
CA ARG A 105 -6.73 -3.88 19.63
C ARG A 105 -5.44 -4.18 19.06
N ARG A 106 -4.51 -4.16 19.41
CA ARG A 106 -3.28 -4.46 19.05
C ARG A 106 -2.22 -3.61 19.52
N ARG A 107 -2.04 -3.17 19.98
CA ARG A 107 -1.31 -2.53 20.41
C ARG A 107 -0.68 -2.24 21.11
N HIS A 108 -0.83 -2.18 21.12
CA HIS A 108 -0.39 -1.86 21.92
C HIS A 108 0.36 -1.67 22.27
N SER A 109 0.55 -1.65 22.05
CA SER A 109 1.01 -1.41 22.61
C SER A 109 1.67 -1.05 23.10
N PRO A 110 1.98 -0.83 23.03
CA PRO A 110 2.35 -0.55 23.76
C PRO A 110 2.67 -0.40 24.38
N GLY A 111 2.94 -0.34 24.12
CA GLY A 111 2.71 -0.34 24.73
C GLY A 111 2.91 -0.35 25.00
N GLN A 112 2.89 -0.31 24.77
CA GLN A 112 2.48 -0.43 25.23
C GLN A 112 2.53 -0.56 25.60
N ASP A 113 2.82 -0.52 25.31
CA ASP A 113 2.40 -0.62 25.88
C ASP A 113 2.94 -0.37 26.40
N ARG A 114 3.42 -0.21 26.36
CA ARG A 114 3.35 -0.08 27.03
C ARG A 114 3.20 -0.09 27.76
N GLY A 115 3.30 0.03 27.33
CA GLY A 115 2.67 0.02 27.97
C GLY A 115 2.59 0.03 28.56
N GLU A 116 2.46 0.11 28.51
CA GLU A 116 1.89 0.08 29.11
C GLU A 116 1.76 0.09 29.63
N PRO A 117 1.86 0.10 29.77
CA PRO A 117 1.36 0.10 30.27
C PRO A 117 1.10 -0.05 30.74
N GLN A 118 1.20 0.15 30.39
CA GLN A 118 0.70 0.05 30.62
C GLN A 118 0.39 -0.02 31.00
#